data_0c3274311ca498bf23c814130c49eb51
#
_entry.id   0c3274311ca498bf23c814130c49eb51
#
_cell.length_a   1.000
_cell.length_b   1.000
_cell.length_c   1.000
_cell.angle_alpha   90.00
_cell.angle_beta   90.00
_cell.angle_gamma   90.00
#
_symmetry.space_group_name_H-M   'P 1'
#
loop_
_entity.id
_entity.type
_entity.pdbx_description
1 polymer ?
#
loop_
_entity_poly.entity_id
_entity_poly.type
_entity_poly.pdbx_seq_one_letter_code
_entity_poly.pdbx_strand_id
1 'polypeptide(L)'
;EATLRREFGVGATHLMEHARGIENCTIAQIQSYEPQQHSISVGQVLTRPYMAGEALTVMREMVDEGVLELVGKRLTCGHVSIWAGYHMTDLDWELAAAHRGPHAAASHKLVAHTSSREALMGEVERLWGEVIDEGRMVKRLGLGFGALVAERDAELTLFTDVEAERSERRLTQATIAVKQRFGKNALVRGRSFREEATGRDRNAQVGGH
;
A
#
# COMPACT_ATOMS: atom_id res chain seq x y z
N GLU A 1 29.78 -21.91 -11.82
CA GLU A 1 29.69 -20.51 -11.32
C GLU A 1 29.26 -19.56 -12.40
N ALA A 2 29.89 -19.50 -13.57
CA ALA A 2 29.54 -18.59 -14.65
C ALA A 2 28.09 -18.75 -15.13
N THR A 3 27.62 -20.01 -15.24
CA THR A 3 26.23 -20.30 -15.64
C THR A 3 25.23 -19.76 -14.62
N LEU A 4 25.47 -19.96 -13.32
CA LEU A 4 24.60 -19.47 -12.26
C LEU A 4 24.55 -17.94 -12.23
N ARG A 5 25.69 -17.26 -12.41
CA ARG A 5 25.74 -15.79 -12.47
C ARG A 5 24.98 -15.24 -13.67
N ARG A 6 25.01 -15.95 -14.80
CA ARG A 6 24.26 -15.56 -15.99
C ARG A 6 22.75 -15.69 -15.78
N GLU A 7 22.30 -16.76 -15.14
CA GLU A 7 20.87 -17.05 -14.94
C GLU A 7 20.26 -16.27 -13.76
N PHE A 8 21.01 -16.10 -12.67
CA PHE A 8 20.50 -15.56 -11.39
C PHE A 8 21.14 -14.22 -10.97
N GLY A 9 22.04 -13.65 -11.80
CA GLY A 9 22.68 -12.38 -11.50
C GLY A 9 23.37 -12.37 -10.13
N VAL A 10 23.12 -11.32 -9.35
CA VAL A 10 23.70 -11.17 -7.99
C VAL A 10 23.21 -12.24 -7.01
N GLY A 11 22.04 -12.81 -7.21
CA GLY A 11 21.50 -13.90 -6.39
C GLY A 11 22.30 -15.20 -6.48
N ALA A 12 23.11 -15.38 -7.53
CA ALA A 12 23.96 -16.56 -7.70
C ALA A 12 24.96 -16.73 -6.54
N THR A 13 25.46 -15.65 -5.97
CA THR A 13 26.40 -15.70 -4.84
C THR A 13 25.76 -16.36 -3.63
N HIS A 14 24.55 -15.91 -3.24
CA HIS A 14 23.82 -16.52 -2.13
C HIS A 14 23.48 -18.00 -2.37
N LEU A 15 23.06 -18.35 -3.59
CA LEU A 15 22.79 -19.74 -3.96
C LEU A 15 24.03 -20.62 -3.79
N MET A 16 25.22 -20.14 -4.21
CA MET A 16 26.46 -20.88 -4.09
C MET A 16 26.93 -21.01 -2.64
N GLU A 17 26.78 -19.95 -1.85
CA GLU A 17 27.13 -19.94 -0.42
C GLU A 17 26.24 -20.92 0.35
N HIS A 18 24.90 -20.82 0.17
CA HIS A 18 23.96 -21.73 0.81
C HIS A 18 24.19 -23.19 0.39
N ALA A 19 24.50 -23.47 -0.88
CA ALA A 19 24.84 -24.82 -1.33
C ALA A 19 26.13 -25.39 -0.67
N ARG A 20 27.00 -24.52 -0.16
CA ARG A 20 28.19 -24.88 0.60
C ARG A 20 27.97 -24.88 2.12
N GLY A 21 26.74 -24.62 2.58
CA GLY A 21 26.42 -24.51 4.00
C GLY A 21 26.92 -23.21 4.64
N ILE A 22 27.25 -22.18 3.82
CA ILE A 22 27.71 -20.89 4.31
C ILE A 22 26.47 -19.98 4.45
N GLU A 23 26.15 -19.58 5.68
CA GLU A 23 25.11 -18.61 6.01
C GLU A 23 25.75 -17.40 6.70
N ASN A 24 25.77 -16.28 6.02
CA ASN A 24 26.37 -15.04 6.50
C ASN A 24 25.39 -14.18 7.30
N CYS A 25 24.09 -14.51 7.26
CA CYS A 25 23.05 -13.78 7.97
C CYS A 25 22.72 -14.47 9.29
N THR A 26 23.04 -13.84 10.40
CA THR A 26 22.72 -14.35 11.73
C THR A 26 21.36 -13.84 12.22
N ILE A 27 20.72 -14.59 13.14
CA ILE A 27 19.47 -14.15 13.79
C ILE A 27 19.64 -12.79 14.47
N ALA A 28 20.80 -12.54 15.09
CA ALA A 28 21.10 -11.25 15.71
C ALA A 28 21.14 -10.10 14.69
N GLN A 29 21.71 -10.33 13.51
CA GLN A 29 21.70 -9.35 12.42
C GLN A 29 20.28 -9.08 11.90
N ILE A 30 19.46 -10.14 11.74
CA ILE A 30 18.05 -9.99 11.35
C ILE A 30 17.28 -9.19 12.40
N GLN A 31 17.48 -9.47 13.69
CA GLN A 31 16.80 -8.78 14.79
C GLN A 31 17.25 -7.33 14.95
N SER A 32 18.51 -7.01 14.64
CA SER A 32 19.05 -5.66 14.70
C SER A 32 18.86 -4.84 13.43
N TYR A 33 18.38 -5.48 12.35
CA TYR A 33 18.16 -4.78 11.08
C TYR A 33 16.97 -3.84 11.17
N GLU A 34 17.24 -2.56 11.06
CA GLU A 34 16.23 -1.52 10.89
C GLU A 34 16.11 -1.17 9.41
N PRO A 35 15.07 -1.62 8.72
CA PRO A 35 14.90 -1.30 7.31
C PRO A 35 14.70 0.21 7.15
N GLN A 36 15.52 0.84 6.30
CA GLN A 36 15.25 2.19 5.84
C GLN A 36 14.03 2.15 4.92
N GLN A 37 12.87 2.42 5.46
CA GLN A 37 11.62 2.43 4.70
C GLN A 37 11.57 3.68 3.82
N HIS A 38 11.76 3.49 2.51
CA HIS A 38 11.56 4.55 1.52
C HIS A 38 10.12 4.54 0.95
N SER A 39 9.35 3.51 1.22
CA SER A 39 7.95 3.37 0.81
C SER A 39 7.17 2.45 1.73
N ILE A 40 5.86 2.67 1.81
CA ILE A 40 4.86 1.76 2.36
C ILE A 40 3.98 1.35 1.19
N SER A 41 3.80 0.05 1.00
CA SER A 41 2.90 -0.45 -0.02
C SER A 41 2.03 -1.56 0.53
N VAL A 42 0.78 -1.56 0.11
CA VAL A 42 -0.19 -2.58 0.47
C VAL A 42 -0.88 -3.08 -0.79
N GLY A 43 -1.08 -4.38 -0.87
CA GLY A 43 -1.79 -5.03 -1.97
C GLY A 43 -2.91 -5.91 -1.46
N GLN A 44 -3.95 -6.06 -2.26
CA GLN A 44 -5.09 -6.92 -1.94
C GLN A 44 -5.57 -7.68 -3.16
N VAL A 45 -5.81 -8.97 -3.01
CA VAL A 45 -6.56 -9.79 -3.96
C VAL A 45 -8.01 -9.82 -3.48
N LEU A 46 -8.92 -9.36 -4.32
CA LEU A 46 -10.35 -9.32 -4.00
C LEU A 46 -10.95 -10.74 -4.05
N THR A 47 -11.91 -11.02 -3.20
CA THR A 47 -12.56 -12.36 -3.10
C THR A 47 -13.26 -12.75 -4.41
N ARG A 48 -13.90 -11.79 -5.06
CA ARG A 48 -14.51 -11.92 -6.39
C ARG A 48 -14.02 -10.78 -7.30
N PRO A 49 -14.30 -10.81 -8.60
CA PRO A 49 -14.18 -9.61 -9.44
C PRO A 49 -15.16 -8.52 -8.97
N TYR A 50 -14.69 -7.29 -8.87
CA TYR A 50 -15.44 -6.12 -8.39
C TYR A 50 -15.62 -5.13 -9.54
N MET A 51 -16.79 -4.47 -9.62
CA MET A 51 -16.93 -3.29 -10.45
C MET A 51 -16.04 -2.16 -9.94
N ALA A 52 -15.70 -1.20 -10.81
CA ALA A 52 -14.80 -0.11 -10.46
C ALA A 52 -15.24 0.66 -9.19
N GLY A 53 -16.54 0.91 -9.02
CA GLY A 53 -17.08 1.60 -7.83
C GLY A 53 -16.96 0.78 -6.54
N GLU A 54 -17.16 -0.54 -6.61
CA GLU A 54 -16.96 -1.46 -5.48
C GLU A 54 -15.47 -1.51 -5.08
N ALA A 55 -14.60 -1.66 -6.09
CA ALA A 55 -13.16 -1.71 -5.89
C ALA A 55 -12.60 -0.37 -5.31
N LEU A 56 -13.18 0.76 -5.69
CA LEU A 56 -12.85 2.05 -5.10
C LEU A 56 -13.18 2.12 -3.61
N THR A 57 -14.27 1.47 -3.16
CA THR A 57 -14.59 1.37 -1.72
C THR A 57 -13.45 0.68 -0.97
N VAL A 58 -12.92 -0.42 -1.51
CA VAL A 58 -11.76 -1.13 -0.92
C VAL A 58 -10.49 -0.29 -0.99
N MET A 59 -10.23 0.39 -2.11
CA MET A 59 -9.07 1.29 -2.24
C MET A 59 -9.10 2.40 -1.17
N ARG A 60 -10.28 2.96 -0.90
CA ARG A 60 -10.47 3.94 0.17
C ARG A 60 -10.19 3.38 1.56
N GLU A 61 -10.52 2.12 1.83
CA GLU A 61 -10.14 1.44 3.08
C GLU A 61 -8.62 1.25 3.18
N MET A 62 -7.96 0.92 2.06
CA MET A 62 -6.50 0.80 2.00
C MET A 62 -5.82 2.15 2.30
N VAL A 63 -6.36 3.27 1.81
CA VAL A 63 -5.88 4.62 2.16
C VAL A 63 -6.04 4.89 3.65
N ASP A 64 -7.22 4.59 4.23
CA ASP A 64 -7.48 4.77 5.65
C ASP A 64 -6.44 3.99 6.51
N GLU A 65 -6.13 2.76 6.15
CA GLU A 65 -5.11 1.94 6.85
C GLU A 65 -3.70 2.49 6.66
N GLY A 66 -3.34 2.86 5.44
CA GLY A 66 -2.02 3.42 5.14
C GLY A 66 -1.76 4.74 5.87
N VAL A 67 -2.77 5.59 6.03
CA VAL A 67 -2.68 6.81 6.85
C VAL A 67 -2.45 6.48 8.32
N LEU A 68 -3.14 5.47 8.87
CA LEU A 68 -2.88 5.02 10.25
C LEU A 68 -1.44 4.55 10.41
N GLU A 69 -0.89 3.85 9.42
CA GLU A 69 0.50 3.40 9.44
C GLU A 69 1.49 4.56 9.35
N LEU A 70 1.29 5.51 8.42
CA LEU A 70 2.12 6.71 8.29
C LEU A 70 2.17 7.49 9.62
N VAL A 71 1.01 7.81 10.18
CA VAL A 71 0.92 8.58 11.44
C VAL A 71 1.49 7.79 12.62
N GLY A 72 1.22 6.48 12.68
CA GLY A 72 1.75 5.61 13.73
C GLY A 72 3.28 5.52 13.73
N LYS A 73 3.90 5.55 12.55
CA LYS A 73 5.34 5.56 12.35
C LYS A 73 5.95 6.96 12.35
N ARG A 74 5.16 8.01 12.50
CA ARG A 74 5.58 9.43 12.40
C ARG A 74 6.26 9.74 11.07
N LEU A 75 5.68 9.25 9.97
CA LEU A 75 6.13 9.45 8.62
C LEU A 75 5.13 10.29 7.82
N THR A 76 5.64 10.96 6.81
CA THR A 76 4.88 11.62 5.75
C THR A 76 5.35 11.08 4.41
N CYS A 77 4.52 11.14 3.38
CA CYS A 77 4.88 10.70 2.03
C CYS A 77 4.84 11.87 1.04
N GLY A 78 5.74 11.82 0.06
CA GLY A 78 5.83 12.78 -1.05
C GLY A 78 5.37 12.19 -2.39
N HIS A 79 4.90 10.94 -2.41
CA HIS A 79 4.50 10.25 -3.62
C HIS A 79 3.39 9.25 -3.34
N VAL A 80 2.39 9.20 -4.21
CA VAL A 80 1.29 8.23 -4.16
C VAL A 80 1.26 7.43 -5.45
N SER A 81 1.03 6.15 -5.36
CA SER A 81 0.83 5.27 -6.51
C SER A 81 -0.34 4.33 -6.28
N ILE A 82 -1.11 4.09 -7.33
CA ILE A 82 -2.18 3.09 -7.36
C ILE A 82 -1.93 2.10 -8.48
N TRP A 83 -2.40 0.89 -8.26
CA TRP A 83 -2.39 -0.17 -9.24
C TRP A 83 -3.66 -1.01 -9.11
N ALA A 84 -4.26 -1.38 -10.24
CA ALA A 84 -5.41 -2.26 -10.30
C ALA A 84 -5.18 -3.32 -11.37
N GLY A 85 -5.23 -4.59 -10.97
CA GLY A 85 -5.22 -5.73 -11.89
C GLY A 85 -6.65 -6.13 -12.21
N TYR A 86 -6.98 -6.17 -13.50
CA TYR A 86 -8.29 -6.56 -13.94
C TYR A 86 -8.49 -8.09 -13.89
N HIS A 87 -9.75 -8.50 -13.78
CA HIS A 87 -10.12 -9.89 -13.95
C HIS A 87 -9.82 -10.31 -15.38
N MET A 88 -9.14 -11.44 -15.56
CA MET A 88 -8.82 -11.98 -16.87
C MET A 88 -10.02 -12.77 -17.43
N THR A 89 -10.44 -12.41 -18.63
CA THR A 89 -11.39 -13.17 -19.43
C THR A 89 -10.66 -14.26 -20.21
N ASP A 90 -11.39 -15.20 -20.80
CA ASP A 90 -10.79 -16.25 -21.66
C ASP A 90 -9.99 -15.64 -22.81
N LEU A 91 -10.50 -14.55 -23.40
CA LEU A 91 -9.80 -13.80 -24.45
C LEU A 91 -8.49 -13.16 -23.93
N ASP A 92 -8.50 -12.63 -22.71
CA ASP A 92 -7.27 -12.07 -22.12
C ASP A 92 -6.22 -13.17 -21.91
N TRP A 93 -6.63 -14.40 -21.56
CA TRP A 93 -5.72 -15.56 -21.45
C TRP A 93 -5.14 -15.98 -22.79
N GLU A 94 -5.93 -15.99 -23.85
CA GLU A 94 -5.48 -16.31 -25.19
C GLU A 94 -4.50 -15.28 -25.76
N LEU A 95 -4.72 -13.98 -25.45
CA LEU A 95 -3.88 -12.88 -25.91
C LEU A 95 -2.67 -12.61 -24.99
N ALA A 96 -2.64 -13.16 -23.78
CA ALA A 96 -1.58 -12.95 -22.81
C ALA A 96 -0.31 -13.72 -23.20
N ALA A 97 0.39 -13.28 -24.22
CA ALA A 97 1.73 -13.75 -24.57
C ALA A 97 2.81 -13.31 -23.55
N ALA A 98 2.47 -12.51 -22.54
CA ALA A 98 3.40 -11.97 -21.54
C ALA A 98 2.87 -12.16 -20.11
N HIS A 99 3.77 -12.35 -19.17
CA HIS A 99 3.54 -12.69 -17.75
C HIS A 99 2.75 -11.67 -16.91
N ARG A 100 2.15 -10.64 -17.51
CA ARG A 100 1.35 -9.63 -16.82
C ARG A 100 -0.02 -9.54 -17.47
N GLY A 101 -1.07 -9.87 -16.71
CA GLY A 101 -2.44 -9.63 -17.12
C GLY A 101 -2.77 -8.13 -17.27
N PRO A 102 -3.95 -7.81 -17.83
CA PRO A 102 -4.41 -6.44 -18.01
C PRO A 102 -4.48 -5.71 -16.67
N HIS A 103 -3.94 -4.50 -16.64
CA HIS A 103 -3.88 -3.69 -15.43
C HIS A 103 -3.89 -2.19 -15.77
N ALA A 104 -4.24 -1.39 -14.78
CA ALA A 104 -4.06 0.05 -14.80
C ALA A 104 -3.14 0.44 -13.64
N ALA A 105 -2.34 1.47 -13.86
CA ALA A 105 -1.48 2.01 -12.83
C ALA A 105 -1.27 3.51 -13.06
N ALA A 106 -1.23 4.25 -11.96
CA ALA A 106 -0.88 5.66 -11.98
C ALA A 106 -0.10 6.02 -10.72
N SER A 107 0.70 7.07 -10.84
CA SER A 107 1.42 7.60 -9.69
C SER A 107 1.61 9.11 -9.83
N HIS A 108 1.69 9.79 -8.69
CA HIS A 108 1.88 11.23 -8.66
C HIS A 108 2.82 11.64 -7.53
N LYS A 109 3.71 12.58 -7.83
CA LYS A 109 4.54 13.23 -6.82
C LYS A 109 3.74 14.38 -6.21
N LEU A 110 3.57 14.37 -4.90
CA LEU A 110 2.85 15.40 -4.18
C LEU A 110 3.65 16.71 -4.14
N VAL A 111 2.93 17.82 -4.05
CA VAL A 111 3.55 19.17 -3.95
C VAL A 111 4.31 19.31 -2.62
N ALA A 112 3.80 18.70 -1.55
CA ALA A 112 4.42 18.66 -0.24
C ALA A 112 4.31 17.25 0.36
N HIS A 113 5.22 16.93 1.29
CA HIS A 113 5.11 15.72 2.07
C HIS A 113 3.94 15.84 3.05
N THR A 114 3.06 14.85 3.09
CA THR A 114 1.90 14.85 3.98
C THR A 114 1.56 13.45 4.50
N SER A 115 0.86 13.40 5.61
CA SER A 115 0.11 12.23 6.11
C SER A 115 -1.37 12.57 6.28
N SER A 116 -1.84 13.70 5.72
CA SER A 116 -3.24 14.07 5.72
C SER A 116 -4.06 13.05 4.94
N ARG A 117 -5.05 12.51 5.62
CA ARG A 117 -5.99 11.57 5.02
C ARG A 117 -6.78 12.22 3.89
N GLU A 118 -7.21 13.48 4.11
CA GLU A 118 -8.00 14.20 3.11
C GLU A 118 -7.21 14.40 1.82
N ALA A 119 -5.97 14.87 1.94
CA ALA A 119 -5.08 15.06 0.80
C ALA A 119 -4.78 13.75 0.07
N LEU A 120 -4.42 12.69 0.80
CA LEU A 120 -4.07 11.38 0.22
C LEU A 120 -5.30 10.70 -0.41
N MET A 121 -6.47 10.81 0.22
CA MET A 121 -7.72 10.28 -0.32
C MET A 121 -8.11 10.99 -1.62
N GLY A 122 -8.07 12.33 -1.63
CA GLY A 122 -8.37 13.11 -2.83
C GLY A 122 -7.43 12.77 -3.98
N GLU A 123 -6.14 12.60 -3.70
CA GLU A 123 -5.16 12.22 -4.71
C GLU A 123 -5.40 10.81 -5.28
N VAL A 124 -5.69 9.83 -4.42
CA VAL A 124 -6.01 8.47 -4.85
C VAL A 124 -7.29 8.44 -5.68
N GLU A 125 -8.32 9.16 -5.27
CA GLU A 125 -9.58 9.26 -6.04
C GLU A 125 -9.39 9.94 -7.40
N ARG A 126 -8.55 10.97 -7.47
CA ARG A 126 -8.18 11.62 -8.73
C ARG A 126 -7.47 10.65 -9.67
N LEU A 127 -6.41 9.97 -9.19
CA LEU A 127 -5.68 8.97 -9.97
C LEU A 127 -6.59 7.83 -10.42
N TRP A 128 -7.50 7.39 -9.55
CA TRP A 128 -8.48 6.36 -9.87
C TRP A 128 -9.35 6.75 -11.06
N GLY A 129 -9.94 7.96 -11.02
CA GLY A 129 -10.77 8.48 -12.10
C GLY A 129 -10.03 8.68 -13.42
N GLU A 130 -8.71 8.85 -13.38
CA GLU A 130 -7.90 9.05 -14.60
C GLU A 130 -7.58 7.75 -15.32
N VAL A 131 -7.38 6.64 -14.59
CA VAL A 131 -6.77 5.45 -15.21
C VAL A 131 -7.62 4.20 -15.15
N ILE A 132 -8.64 4.13 -14.28
CA ILE A 132 -9.43 2.92 -14.14
C ILE A 132 -10.50 2.83 -15.23
N ASP A 133 -10.48 1.71 -15.93
CA ASP A 133 -11.51 1.37 -16.91
C ASP A 133 -12.76 0.85 -16.17
N GLU A 134 -13.82 1.64 -16.19
CA GLU A 134 -15.09 1.30 -15.54
C GLU A 134 -15.80 0.10 -16.18
N GLY A 135 -15.48 -0.23 -17.44
CA GLY A 135 -16.02 -1.38 -18.16
C GLY A 135 -15.39 -2.71 -17.78
N ARG A 136 -14.30 -2.69 -16.99
CA ARG A 136 -13.57 -3.91 -16.58
C ARG A 136 -13.71 -4.19 -15.10
N MET A 137 -13.86 -5.48 -14.78
CA MET A 137 -13.87 -5.90 -13.38
C MET A 137 -12.46 -5.95 -12.80
N VAL A 138 -12.29 -5.41 -11.60
CA VAL A 138 -11.05 -5.38 -10.84
C VAL A 138 -10.94 -6.64 -9.97
N LYS A 139 -9.77 -7.28 -9.97
CA LYS A 139 -9.48 -8.47 -9.15
C LYS A 139 -8.37 -8.25 -8.14
N ARG A 140 -7.49 -7.29 -8.39
CA ARG A 140 -6.35 -6.98 -7.51
C ARG A 140 -6.20 -5.48 -7.37
N LEU A 141 -5.78 -5.06 -6.19
CA LEU A 141 -5.51 -3.65 -5.88
C LEU A 141 -4.12 -3.51 -5.28
N GLY A 142 -3.48 -2.39 -5.53
CA GLY A 142 -2.23 -1.98 -4.91
C GLY A 142 -2.24 -0.49 -4.64
N LEU A 143 -1.74 -0.09 -3.48
CA LEU A 143 -1.56 1.29 -3.05
C LEU A 143 -0.14 1.43 -2.52
N GLY A 144 0.55 2.50 -2.91
CA GLY A 144 1.89 2.81 -2.43
C GLY A 144 2.04 4.26 -2.01
N PHE A 145 2.68 4.47 -0.88
CA PHE A 145 3.16 5.75 -0.38
C PHE A 145 4.68 5.75 -0.46
N GLY A 146 5.24 6.61 -1.29
CA GLY A 146 6.67 6.70 -1.55
C GLY A 146 7.26 8.03 -1.10
N ALA A 147 8.58 8.16 -1.27
CA ALA A 147 9.35 9.32 -0.82
C ALA A 147 9.04 9.64 0.66
N LEU A 148 9.16 8.61 1.52
CA LEU A 148 8.87 8.75 2.94
C LEU A 148 9.95 9.58 3.63
N VAL A 149 9.51 10.52 4.45
CA VAL A 149 10.39 11.29 5.34
C VAL A 149 9.80 11.31 6.76
N ALA A 150 10.65 11.47 7.75
CA ALA A 150 10.15 11.68 9.10
C ALA A 150 9.32 12.97 9.16
N GLU A 151 8.25 12.95 9.93
CA GLU A 151 7.34 14.09 10.07
C GLU A 151 8.06 15.41 10.42
N ARG A 152 9.08 15.32 11.28
CA ARG A 152 9.87 16.49 11.71
C ARG A 152 10.72 17.10 10.58
N ASP A 153 10.98 16.30 9.53
CA ASP A 153 11.83 16.67 8.40
C ASP A 153 10.98 17.04 7.16
N ALA A 154 9.64 16.97 7.29
CA ALA A 154 8.73 17.34 6.23
C ALA A 154 8.72 18.85 6.01
N GLU A 155 8.92 19.26 4.77
CA GLU A 155 8.84 20.67 4.40
C GLU A 155 7.38 21.13 4.37
N LEU A 156 7.09 22.23 5.06
CA LEU A 156 5.81 22.91 5.02
C LEU A 156 5.76 23.84 3.80
N THR A 157 4.66 23.84 3.10
CA THR A 157 4.43 24.83 2.03
C THR A 157 3.61 26.01 2.56
N LEU A 158 3.67 27.13 1.86
CA LEU A 158 2.84 28.32 2.18
C LEU A 158 1.33 28.04 2.09
N PHE A 159 0.94 26.96 1.41
CA PHE A 159 -0.45 26.58 1.21
C PHE A 159 -0.93 25.48 2.17
N THR A 160 -0.04 25.01 3.08
CA THR A 160 -0.40 23.98 4.06
C THR A 160 -1.21 24.61 5.19
N ASP A 161 -2.46 24.14 5.38
CA ASP A 161 -3.22 24.47 6.58
C ASP A 161 -2.72 23.64 7.77
N VAL A 162 -1.75 24.18 8.46
CA VAL A 162 -1.05 23.52 9.58
C VAL A 162 -2.02 23.15 10.72
N GLU A 163 -3.03 23.98 10.97
CA GLU A 163 -4.01 23.73 12.05
C GLU A 163 -4.96 22.59 11.68
N ALA A 164 -5.44 22.56 10.44
CA ALA A 164 -6.25 21.45 9.93
C ALA A 164 -5.48 20.15 9.98
N GLU A 165 -4.23 20.10 9.47
CA GLU A 165 -3.38 18.91 9.52
C GLU A 165 -3.09 18.44 10.93
N ARG A 166 -2.82 19.36 11.89
CA ARG A 166 -2.62 19.01 13.30
C ARG A 166 -3.87 18.44 13.94
N SER A 167 -5.03 18.98 13.60
CA SER A 167 -6.32 18.49 14.11
C SER A 167 -6.62 17.09 13.58
N GLU A 168 -6.43 16.87 12.28
CA GLU A 168 -6.60 15.57 11.61
C GLU A 168 -5.65 14.52 12.19
N ARG A 169 -4.40 14.90 12.41
CA ARG A 169 -3.41 14.03 13.04
C ARG A 169 -3.79 13.61 14.45
N ARG A 170 -4.24 14.55 15.29
CA ARG A 170 -4.72 14.22 16.65
C ARG A 170 -5.86 13.21 16.62
N LEU A 171 -6.80 13.37 15.68
CA LEU A 171 -7.90 12.42 15.48
C LEU A 171 -7.37 11.04 15.04
N THR A 172 -6.42 11.02 14.13
CA THR A 172 -5.79 9.78 13.66
C THR A 172 -5.03 9.07 14.79
N GLN A 173 -4.27 9.79 15.60
CA GLN A 173 -3.58 9.24 16.78
C GLN A 173 -4.56 8.68 17.81
N ALA A 174 -5.67 9.37 18.09
CA ALA A 174 -6.72 8.86 18.95
C ALA A 174 -7.34 7.58 18.38
N THR A 175 -7.57 7.52 17.07
CA THR A 175 -8.05 6.32 16.38
C THR A 175 -7.07 5.15 16.54
N ILE A 176 -5.77 5.39 16.37
CA ILE A 176 -4.72 4.38 16.57
C ILE A 176 -4.77 3.86 18.02
N ALA A 177 -4.84 4.75 19.02
CA ALA A 177 -4.88 4.37 20.43
C ALA A 177 -6.12 3.50 20.75
N VAL A 178 -7.29 3.83 20.21
CA VAL A 178 -8.50 3.02 20.35
C VAL A 178 -8.33 1.64 19.73
N LYS A 179 -7.82 1.58 18.50
CA LYS A 179 -7.59 0.31 17.79
C LYS A 179 -6.55 -0.58 18.48
N GLN A 180 -5.49 0.01 19.04
CA GLN A 180 -4.48 -0.74 19.81
C GLN A 180 -5.05 -1.32 21.10
N ARG A 181 -5.92 -0.60 21.78
CA ARG A 181 -6.50 -1.03 23.07
C ARG A 181 -7.65 -2.00 22.93
N PHE A 182 -8.51 -1.82 21.94
CA PHE A 182 -9.79 -2.52 21.79
C PHE A 182 -9.89 -3.41 20.54
N GLY A 183 -8.81 -3.45 19.72
CA GLY A 183 -8.74 -4.23 18.49
C GLY A 183 -9.02 -3.40 17.24
N LYS A 184 -8.53 -3.91 16.10
CA LYS A 184 -8.57 -3.21 14.81
C LYS A 184 -9.99 -2.81 14.35
N ASN A 185 -11.00 -3.59 14.73
CA ASN A 185 -12.41 -3.36 14.39
C ASN A 185 -13.20 -2.55 15.42
N ALA A 186 -12.58 -2.10 16.53
CA ALA A 186 -13.27 -1.31 17.54
C ALA A 186 -13.73 0.06 17.04
N LEU A 187 -13.05 0.60 16.05
CA LEU A 187 -13.42 1.85 15.39
C LEU A 187 -13.19 1.71 13.89
N VAL A 188 -14.27 1.70 13.12
CA VAL A 188 -14.27 1.63 11.66
C VAL A 188 -15.13 2.72 11.06
N ARG A 189 -14.90 3.07 9.80
CA ARG A 189 -15.72 4.06 9.09
C ARG A 189 -17.02 3.44 8.60
N GLY A 190 -18.08 4.24 8.44
CA GLY A 190 -19.37 3.78 7.95
C GLY A 190 -19.31 3.04 6.61
N ARG A 191 -18.34 3.38 5.74
CA ARG A 191 -18.13 2.66 4.47
C ARG A 191 -17.74 1.20 4.65
N SER A 192 -17.07 0.85 5.75
CA SER A 192 -16.66 -0.54 6.06
C SER A 192 -17.83 -1.46 6.44
N PHE A 193 -19.06 -0.96 6.43
CA PHE A 193 -20.29 -1.75 6.56
C PHE A 193 -20.99 -2.03 5.22
N ARG A 194 -20.44 -1.52 4.11
CA ARG A 194 -20.94 -1.86 2.79
C ARG A 194 -20.61 -3.31 2.45
N GLU A 195 -21.41 -3.92 1.57
CA GLU A 195 -21.24 -5.31 1.16
C GLU A 195 -19.90 -5.57 0.48
N GLU A 196 -19.43 -4.61 -0.30
CA GLU A 196 -18.16 -4.68 -1.02
C GLU A 196 -16.93 -4.40 -0.14
N ALA A 197 -17.11 -3.87 1.08
CA ALA A 197 -16.00 -3.54 1.98
C ALA A 197 -15.31 -4.80 2.52
N THR A 198 -13.99 -4.76 2.61
CA THR A 198 -13.16 -5.90 3.03
C THR A 198 -12.35 -5.64 4.31
N GLY A 199 -12.26 -4.38 4.76
CA GLY A 199 -11.39 -3.97 5.84
C GLY A 199 -11.68 -4.69 7.17
N ARG A 200 -12.95 -4.91 7.50
CA ARG A 200 -13.34 -5.61 8.73
C ARG A 200 -12.93 -7.08 8.74
N ASP A 201 -13.10 -7.77 7.61
CA ASP A 201 -12.74 -9.18 7.46
C ASP A 201 -11.22 -9.34 7.48
N ARG A 202 -10.49 -8.45 6.82
CA ARG A 202 -9.02 -8.41 6.87
C ARG A 202 -8.50 -8.20 8.28
N ASN A 203 -9.10 -7.30 9.03
CA ASN A 203 -8.72 -7.05 10.42
C ASN A 203 -8.92 -8.27 11.33
N ALA A 204 -9.82 -9.19 10.97
CA ALA A 204 -10.08 -10.42 11.71
C ALA A 204 -9.14 -11.58 11.32
N GLN A 205 -8.37 -11.45 10.22
CA GLN A 205 -7.43 -12.48 9.78
C GLN A 205 -6.16 -12.49 10.63
N VAL A 206 -5.61 -13.69 10.86
CA VAL A 206 -4.31 -13.86 11.53
C VAL A 206 -3.20 -13.30 10.62
N GLY A 207 -2.46 -12.33 11.12
CA GLY A 207 -1.41 -11.67 10.32
C GLY A 207 -1.92 -10.57 9.39
N GLY A 208 -3.19 -10.16 9.50
CA GLY A 208 -3.84 -9.17 8.61
C GLY A 208 -2.97 -7.95 8.27
N HIS A 209 -2.35 -8.03 7.09
CA HIS A 209 -1.58 -6.98 6.42
C HIS A 209 -2.39 -6.48 5.23
#